data_89f6cf845cd4454786a2dafe5e1f7465
#
_entry.id   89f6cf845cd4454786a2dafe5e1f7465
#
_cell.length_a   1.000
_cell.length_b   1.000
_cell.length_c   1.000
_cell.angle_alpha   90.00
_cell.angle_beta   90.00
_cell.angle_gamma   90.00
#
_symmetry.space_group_name_H-M   'P 1'
#
loop_
_entity.id
_entity.type
_entity.pdbx_description
1 polymer ?
#
loop_
_entity_poly.entity_id
_entity_poly.type
_entity_poly.pdbx_seq_one_letter_code
_entity_poly.pdbx_strand_id
1 'polypeptide(L)'
;IKITTLDIEVKSENGFPDVESAAEEILLISIQDYNTKQIHTWGQGGFDNKQENVIYKGFNSEYELLNDFINWWMIEENTPEVVTGWNIELYDIPYLTRRLDRILGEKLKKRFSPWGLVTEDEIWIAGRKHITYDVGGITQLDYLNLYKKFTYKAQESYRLDHIANVELGQKKLDHSEFNTFKDFYTQGWQKFVEYNIIDVELVDRLEDKMKLIELAIVMAYDAKANYADVFSQVRMWDTIIYNYLKKRNIVIPPKERSDKTEKYAGAYVKEPIPGKYDWVVSFDLNSLYPHLIMQYNISPETLVDA
;
A
#
# COMPACT_ATOMS: atom_id res chain seq x y z
N ILE A 1 15.72 -6.09 -9.05
CA ILE A 1 14.48 -5.30 -8.86
C ILE A 1 14.85 -4.13 -7.99
N LYS A 2 14.51 -2.92 -8.45
CA LYS A 2 14.69 -1.70 -7.70
C LYS A 2 13.44 -1.41 -6.88
N ILE A 3 13.58 -1.46 -5.56
CA ILE A 3 12.53 -1.21 -4.60
C ILE A 3 12.83 0.11 -3.89
N THR A 4 11.82 0.94 -3.76
CA THR A 4 11.95 2.26 -3.15
C THR A 4 10.83 2.49 -2.16
N THR A 5 11.18 2.88 -0.94
CA THR A 5 10.23 3.34 0.08
C THR A 5 10.00 4.82 -0.11
N LEU A 6 8.74 5.26 -0.10
CA LEU A 6 8.33 6.66 -0.26
C LEU A 6 7.48 7.07 0.94
N ASP A 7 7.66 8.30 1.38
CA ASP A 7 6.81 8.97 2.36
C ASP A 7 6.77 10.48 2.09
N ILE A 8 5.63 11.12 2.29
CA ILE A 8 5.47 12.56 2.12
C ILE A 8 4.91 13.21 3.38
N GLU A 9 5.32 14.45 3.61
CA GLU A 9 4.73 15.28 4.65
C GLU A 9 4.07 16.51 4.04
N VAL A 10 2.85 16.75 4.46
CA VAL A 10 1.97 17.77 3.90
C VAL A 10 1.63 18.82 4.94
N LYS A 11 1.55 20.07 4.51
CA LYS A 11 1.07 21.18 5.35
C LYS A 11 -0.33 20.86 5.88
N SER A 12 -0.55 21.11 7.15
CA SER A 12 -1.82 20.85 7.83
C SER A 12 -2.29 22.10 8.55
N GLU A 13 -3.16 22.87 7.93
CA GLU A 13 -3.70 24.09 8.54
C GLU A 13 -5.06 23.86 9.21
N ASN A 14 -5.90 23.00 8.65
CA ASN A 14 -7.29 22.78 9.05
C ASN A 14 -7.61 21.30 9.39
N GLY A 15 -6.65 20.56 9.94
CA GLY A 15 -6.79 19.14 10.23
C GLY A 15 -6.05 18.26 9.22
N PHE A 16 -6.40 16.98 9.15
CA PHE A 16 -5.72 16.05 8.24
C PHE A 16 -5.98 16.41 6.77
N PRO A 17 -4.93 16.57 5.92
CA PRO A 17 -5.08 16.99 4.55
C PRO A 17 -5.92 16.02 3.72
N ASP A 18 -6.88 16.56 2.98
CA ASP A 18 -7.77 15.77 2.14
C ASP A 18 -7.12 15.44 0.80
N VAL A 19 -7.11 14.15 0.48
CA VAL A 19 -6.52 13.62 -0.76
C VAL A 19 -7.29 14.07 -2.01
N GLU A 20 -8.62 14.17 -1.91
CA GLU A 20 -9.45 14.51 -3.08
C GLU A 20 -9.21 15.93 -3.55
N SER A 21 -9.12 16.87 -2.65
CA SER A 21 -8.77 18.26 -2.97
C SER A 21 -7.28 18.49 -3.17
N ALA A 22 -6.43 17.78 -2.44
CA ALA A 22 -4.98 17.97 -2.35
C ALA A 22 -4.62 19.46 -2.30
N ALA A 23 -5.29 20.22 -1.39
CA ALA A 23 -5.22 21.67 -1.37
C ALA A 23 -3.91 22.18 -0.77
N GLU A 24 -3.41 21.49 0.25
CA GLU A 24 -2.25 21.89 1.03
C GLU A 24 -0.92 21.51 0.35
N GLU A 25 0.12 22.27 0.62
CA GLU A 25 1.45 22.08 0.02
C GLU A 25 2.16 20.84 0.58
N ILE A 26 2.89 20.15 -0.28
CA ILE A 26 3.85 19.12 0.16
C ILE A 26 5.08 19.84 0.70
N LEU A 27 5.42 19.56 1.94
CA LEU A 27 6.57 20.15 2.64
C LEU A 27 7.83 19.31 2.51
N LEU A 28 7.67 17.96 2.55
CA LEU A 28 8.77 17.00 2.45
C LEU A 28 8.38 15.84 1.55
N ILE A 29 9.36 15.32 0.83
CA ILE A 29 9.31 14.01 0.16
C ILE A 29 10.58 13.28 0.57
N SER A 30 10.47 12.10 1.14
CA SER A 30 11.61 11.22 1.40
C SER A 30 11.47 9.92 0.64
N ILE A 31 12.57 9.50 0.05
CA ILE A 31 12.70 8.24 -0.69
C ILE A 31 13.91 7.49 -0.18
N GLN A 32 13.76 6.20 0.14
CA GLN A 32 14.85 5.31 0.47
C GLN A 32 14.98 4.20 -0.56
N ASP A 33 16.15 4.03 -1.13
CA ASP A 33 16.48 2.87 -1.96
C ASP A 33 16.76 1.65 -1.07
N TYR A 34 16.03 0.56 -1.30
CA TYR A 34 16.12 -0.64 -0.47
C TYR A 34 17.50 -1.31 -0.52
N ASN A 35 18.16 -1.29 -1.67
CA ASN A 35 19.44 -2.00 -1.85
C ASN A 35 20.63 -1.20 -1.29
N THR A 36 20.67 0.10 -1.55
CA THR A 36 21.79 0.96 -1.13
C THR A 36 21.58 1.58 0.25
N LYS A 37 20.34 1.56 0.75
CA LYS A 37 19.89 2.25 1.96
C LYS A 37 20.09 3.76 1.93
N GLN A 38 20.34 4.32 0.75
CA GLN A 38 20.47 5.76 0.57
C GLN A 38 19.10 6.42 0.60
N ILE A 39 19.00 7.52 1.30
CA ILE A 39 17.79 8.32 1.43
C ILE A 39 17.97 9.64 0.71
N HIS A 40 17.04 9.96 -0.18
CA HIS A 40 16.93 11.26 -0.81
C HIS A 40 15.74 11.99 -0.22
N THR A 41 15.95 13.19 0.29
CA THR A 41 14.90 14.03 0.89
C THR A 41 14.86 15.39 0.24
N TRP A 42 13.68 15.79 -0.23
CA TRP A 42 13.37 17.11 -0.74
C TRP A 42 12.52 17.85 0.31
N GLY A 43 12.89 19.07 0.67
CA GLY A 43 12.17 19.82 1.69
C GLY A 43 12.07 21.31 1.40
N GLN A 44 11.01 21.95 1.90
CA GLN A 44 10.84 23.40 1.84
C GLN A 44 11.55 24.07 3.02
N GLY A 45 12.89 24.07 3.03
CA GLY A 45 13.69 24.69 4.08
C GLY A 45 15.08 24.11 4.19
N GLY A 46 15.87 24.63 5.13
CA GLY A 46 17.23 24.15 5.39
C GLY A 46 17.23 22.97 6.37
N PHE A 47 18.21 22.08 6.24
CA PHE A 47 18.41 20.94 7.13
C PHE A 47 19.91 20.75 7.41
N ASP A 48 20.28 20.64 8.68
CA ASP A 48 21.63 20.28 9.11
C ASP A 48 21.79 18.76 9.08
N ASN A 49 22.18 18.26 7.90
CA ASN A 49 22.31 16.81 7.69
C ASN A 49 23.58 16.27 8.37
N LYS A 50 23.38 15.32 9.29
CA LYS A 50 24.46 14.63 10.02
C LYS A 50 24.60 13.16 9.63
N GLN A 51 23.75 12.67 8.72
CA GLN A 51 23.72 11.27 8.31
C GLN A 51 24.39 11.12 6.94
N GLU A 52 25.33 10.21 6.82
CA GLU A 52 26.11 9.99 5.59
C GLU A 52 25.25 9.37 4.46
N ASN A 53 24.23 8.58 4.83
CA ASN A 53 23.33 7.93 3.88
C ASN A 53 22.14 8.80 3.45
N VAL A 54 22.03 10.04 3.93
CA VAL A 54 20.97 10.99 3.57
C VAL A 54 21.49 12.06 2.65
N ILE A 55 20.81 12.28 1.55
CA ILE A 55 21.03 13.38 0.61
C ILE A 55 19.83 14.31 0.72
N TYR A 56 20.03 15.46 1.33
CA TYR A 56 18.97 16.46 1.48
C TYR A 56 19.10 17.58 0.47
N LYS A 57 17.97 17.99 -0.12
CA LYS A 57 17.87 19.18 -0.98
C LYS A 57 16.78 20.11 -0.44
N GLY A 58 17.19 21.33 -0.10
CA GLY A 58 16.28 22.39 0.39
C GLY A 58 15.82 23.32 -0.74
N PHE A 59 14.55 23.70 -0.72
CA PHE A 59 13.90 24.57 -1.70
C PHE A 59 13.12 25.69 -1.01
N ASN A 60 12.83 26.75 -1.77
CA ASN A 60 12.05 27.89 -1.27
C ASN A 60 10.56 27.80 -1.60
N SER A 61 10.17 26.87 -2.46
CA SER A 61 8.79 26.68 -2.89
C SER A 61 8.48 25.22 -3.23
N GLU A 62 7.23 24.83 -3.12
CA GLU A 62 6.75 23.51 -3.55
C GLU A 62 6.98 23.27 -5.05
N TYR A 63 6.86 24.34 -5.87
CA TYR A 63 7.11 24.21 -7.31
C TYR A 63 8.54 23.74 -7.60
N GLU A 64 9.53 24.34 -6.95
CA GLU A 64 10.94 23.98 -7.11
C GLU A 64 11.19 22.55 -6.59
N LEU A 65 10.63 22.22 -5.44
CA LEU A 65 10.72 20.90 -4.82
C LEU A 65 10.17 19.81 -5.74
N LEU A 66 8.92 19.95 -6.19
CA LEU A 66 8.25 18.99 -7.06
C LEU A 66 8.92 18.87 -8.43
N ASN A 67 9.42 19.98 -8.97
CA ASN A 67 10.12 19.99 -10.26
C ASN A 67 11.48 19.27 -10.18
N ASP A 68 12.26 19.48 -9.11
CA ASP A 68 13.53 18.75 -8.89
C ASP A 68 13.25 17.25 -8.63
N PHE A 69 12.25 16.97 -7.80
CA PHE A 69 11.82 15.60 -7.50
C PHE A 69 11.46 14.83 -8.78
N ILE A 70 10.55 15.36 -9.63
CA ILE A 70 10.10 14.65 -10.82
C ILE A 70 11.23 14.50 -11.87
N ASN A 71 12.13 15.45 -11.96
CA ASN A 71 13.29 15.33 -12.83
C ASN A 71 14.29 14.28 -12.35
N TRP A 72 14.46 14.14 -11.03
CA TRP A 72 15.27 13.09 -10.42
C TRP A 72 14.62 11.71 -10.58
N TRP A 73 13.31 11.62 -10.35
CA TRP A 73 12.53 10.39 -10.47
C TRP A 73 12.57 9.78 -11.87
N MET A 74 12.61 10.60 -12.89
CA MET A 74 12.64 10.18 -14.30
C MET A 74 13.97 9.62 -14.79
N ILE A 75 15.04 9.80 -14.06
CA ILE A 75 16.33 9.21 -14.41
C ILE A 75 16.19 7.70 -14.27
N GLU A 76 16.55 6.95 -15.31
CA GLU A 76 16.35 5.49 -15.38
C GLU A 76 16.95 4.77 -14.16
N GLU A 77 18.13 5.23 -13.71
CA GLU A 77 18.78 4.68 -12.54
C GLU A 77 18.03 4.99 -11.23
N ASN A 78 17.13 5.96 -11.21
CA ASN A 78 16.36 6.38 -10.04
C ASN A 78 14.94 5.81 -10.05
N THR A 79 14.36 5.62 -11.24
CA THR A 79 12.99 5.10 -11.38
C THR A 79 12.86 3.70 -10.75
N PRO A 80 11.97 3.49 -9.77
CA PRO A 80 11.79 2.18 -9.16
C PRO A 80 10.92 1.26 -10.03
N GLU A 81 11.11 -0.05 -9.89
CA GLU A 81 10.17 -1.07 -10.39
C GLU A 81 9.06 -1.33 -9.37
N VAL A 82 9.39 -1.17 -8.08
CA VAL A 82 8.45 -1.32 -6.97
C VAL A 82 8.56 -0.11 -6.05
N VAL A 83 7.44 0.53 -5.78
CA VAL A 83 7.32 1.55 -4.74
C VAL A 83 6.54 0.99 -3.56
N THR A 84 7.04 1.22 -2.37
CA THR A 84 6.42 0.84 -1.10
C THR A 84 6.42 2.01 -0.14
N GLY A 85 5.73 1.85 0.98
CA GLY A 85 5.61 2.79 2.08
C GLY A 85 4.40 2.45 2.92
N TRP A 86 4.10 3.25 3.91
CA TRP A 86 3.01 2.97 4.85
C TRP A 86 1.72 3.69 4.45
N ASN A 87 0.74 2.97 3.89
CA ASN A 87 -0.54 3.49 3.40
C ASN A 87 -0.40 4.38 2.14
N ILE A 88 0.62 4.14 1.34
CA ILE A 88 0.93 4.96 0.16
C ILE A 88 -0.16 4.90 -0.92
N GLU A 89 -0.87 3.79 -1.03
CA GLU A 89 -1.93 3.58 -2.02
C GLU A 89 -3.11 4.55 -1.81
N LEU A 90 -3.42 4.86 -0.54
CA LEU A 90 -4.57 5.71 -0.20
C LEU A 90 -4.19 7.15 0.14
N TYR A 91 -2.91 7.45 0.35
CA TYR A 91 -2.50 8.79 0.75
C TYR A 91 -1.34 9.34 -0.09
N ASP A 92 -0.13 8.83 0.03
CA ASP A 92 1.07 9.45 -0.53
C ASP A 92 1.02 9.53 -2.06
N ILE A 93 0.76 8.42 -2.74
CA ILE A 93 0.72 8.36 -4.20
C ILE A 93 -0.41 9.23 -4.77
N PRO A 94 -1.66 9.14 -4.28
CA PRO A 94 -2.73 10.00 -4.74
C PRO A 94 -2.47 11.48 -4.46
N TYR A 95 -2.00 11.81 -3.27
CA TYR A 95 -1.73 13.19 -2.91
C TYR A 95 -0.61 13.79 -3.77
N LEU A 96 0.52 13.11 -3.88
CA LEU A 96 1.66 13.53 -4.70
C LEU A 96 1.25 13.68 -6.18
N THR A 97 0.50 12.72 -6.72
CA THR A 97 0.04 12.76 -8.11
C THR A 97 -0.85 13.97 -8.39
N ARG A 98 -1.77 14.28 -7.47
CA ARG A 98 -2.62 15.47 -7.59
C ARG A 98 -1.86 16.77 -7.42
N ARG A 99 -0.86 16.82 -6.54
CA ARG A 99 0.00 17.99 -6.40
C ARG A 99 0.88 18.20 -7.63
N LEU A 100 1.45 17.14 -8.20
CA LEU A 100 2.18 17.21 -9.48
C LEU A 100 1.30 17.79 -10.61
N ASP A 101 0.05 17.32 -10.71
CA ASP A 101 -0.89 17.84 -11.70
C ASP A 101 -1.22 19.33 -11.48
N ARG A 102 -1.56 19.68 -10.25
CA ARG A 102 -1.96 21.03 -9.85
C ARG A 102 -0.84 22.07 -10.02
N ILE A 103 0.39 21.72 -9.63
CA ILE A 103 1.50 22.65 -9.57
C ILE A 103 2.32 22.65 -10.86
N LEU A 104 2.58 21.48 -11.42
CA LEU A 104 3.44 21.32 -12.59
C LEU A 104 2.65 21.03 -13.90
N GLY A 105 1.38 20.67 -13.78
CA GLY A 105 0.49 20.35 -14.88
C GLY A 105 0.60 18.91 -15.39
N GLU A 106 -0.41 18.49 -16.16
CA GLU A 106 -0.61 17.12 -16.62
C GLU A 106 0.62 16.52 -17.31
N LYS A 107 1.33 17.31 -18.10
CA LYS A 107 2.52 16.85 -18.85
C LYS A 107 3.62 16.36 -17.92
N LEU A 108 3.87 17.07 -16.81
CA LEU A 108 4.90 16.69 -15.84
C LEU A 108 4.38 15.61 -14.89
N LYS A 109 3.11 15.62 -14.51
CA LYS A 109 2.48 14.51 -13.78
C LYS A 109 2.70 13.17 -14.49
N LYS A 110 2.49 13.11 -15.81
CA LYS A 110 2.71 11.86 -16.59
C LYS A 110 4.11 11.31 -16.49
N ARG A 111 5.09 12.14 -16.16
CA ARG A 111 6.48 11.72 -15.94
C ARG A 111 6.70 10.96 -14.64
N PHE A 112 5.70 10.91 -13.75
CA PHE A 112 5.73 10.05 -12.59
C PHE A 112 5.71 8.56 -12.97
N SER A 113 5.17 8.23 -14.14
CA SER A 113 5.23 6.92 -14.78
C SER A 113 6.35 6.88 -15.84
N PRO A 114 7.22 5.87 -15.85
CA PRO A 114 8.21 5.66 -16.91
C PRO A 114 7.57 5.46 -18.29
N TRP A 115 6.31 5.06 -18.33
CA TRP A 115 5.55 4.88 -19.57
C TRP A 115 4.64 6.06 -19.91
N GLY A 116 4.62 7.09 -19.08
CA GLY A 116 3.73 8.24 -19.24
C GLY A 116 2.26 7.92 -18.97
N LEU A 117 1.97 6.82 -18.29
CA LEU A 117 0.63 6.33 -17.98
C LEU A 117 0.37 6.48 -16.47
N VAL A 118 -0.46 7.46 -16.12
CA VAL A 118 -0.92 7.70 -14.75
C VAL A 118 -2.45 7.76 -14.79
N THR A 119 -3.09 6.72 -14.29
CA THR A 119 -4.56 6.56 -14.36
C THR A 119 -5.17 6.67 -12.97
N GLU A 120 -6.21 7.47 -12.84
CA GLU A 120 -6.98 7.60 -11.61
C GLU A 120 -8.03 6.48 -11.56
N ASP A 121 -8.12 5.82 -10.41
CA ASP A 121 -9.12 4.79 -10.12
C ASP A 121 -9.87 5.11 -8.83
N GLU A 122 -11.12 4.67 -8.75
CA GLU A 122 -11.97 4.80 -7.57
C GLU A 122 -12.17 3.45 -6.91
N ILE A 123 -11.86 3.36 -5.62
CA ILE A 123 -12.12 2.15 -4.84
C ILE A 123 -13.05 2.45 -3.67
N TRP A 124 -13.83 1.46 -3.26
CA TRP A 124 -14.74 1.56 -2.13
C TRP A 124 -14.28 0.71 -0.98
N ILE A 125 -13.96 1.33 0.17
CA ILE A 125 -13.54 0.65 1.38
C ILE A 125 -14.51 1.02 2.51
N ALA A 126 -15.13 0.02 3.12
CA ALA A 126 -16.09 0.20 4.21
C ALA A 126 -17.19 1.24 3.89
N GLY A 127 -17.67 1.25 2.65
CA GLY A 127 -18.73 2.17 2.18
C GLY A 127 -18.27 3.61 1.92
N ARG A 128 -16.97 3.87 1.96
CA ARG A 128 -16.38 5.18 1.61
C ARG A 128 -15.60 5.07 0.30
N LYS A 129 -15.75 6.09 -0.52
CA LYS A 129 -14.99 6.24 -1.76
C LYS A 129 -13.58 6.71 -1.44
N HIS A 130 -12.60 6.09 -2.07
CA HIS A 130 -11.20 6.50 -2.05
C HIS A 130 -10.69 6.60 -3.48
N ILE A 131 -9.77 7.54 -3.69
CA ILE A 131 -9.10 7.73 -4.97
C ILE A 131 -7.73 7.08 -4.87
N THR A 132 -7.39 6.29 -5.88
CA THR A 132 -6.09 5.67 -6.06
C THR A 132 -5.55 6.00 -7.44
N TYR A 133 -4.26 5.78 -7.66
CA TYR A 133 -3.65 5.97 -8.97
C TYR A 133 -2.83 4.73 -9.36
N ASP A 134 -3.04 4.28 -10.59
CA ASP A 134 -2.13 3.34 -11.23
C ASP A 134 -1.02 4.11 -11.96
N VAL A 135 0.22 3.80 -11.61
CA VAL A 135 1.41 4.41 -12.20
C VAL A 135 2.07 3.37 -13.10
N GLY A 136 1.74 3.43 -14.39
CA GLY A 136 2.21 2.44 -15.36
C GLY A 136 3.72 2.24 -15.35
N GLY A 137 4.17 0.99 -15.24
CA GLY A 137 5.59 0.61 -15.14
C GLY A 137 6.16 0.56 -13.72
N ILE A 138 5.40 0.99 -12.72
CA ILE A 138 5.80 0.95 -11.30
C ILE A 138 4.73 0.18 -10.51
N THR A 139 5.14 -0.89 -9.85
CA THR A 139 4.23 -1.64 -8.99
C THR A 139 4.16 -1.01 -7.59
N GLN A 140 2.98 -0.73 -7.12
CA GLN A 140 2.74 -0.28 -5.75
C GLN A 140 2.53 -1.50 -4.84
N LEU A 141 3.43 -1.71 -3.90
CA LEU A 141 3.31 -2.70 -2.84
C LEU A 141 3.20 -1.98 -1.49
N ASP A 142 2.00 -1.50 -1.17
CA ASP A 142 1.72 -0.82 0.08
C ASP A 142 2.05 -1.74 1.28
N TYR A 143 2.98 -1.30 2.13
CA TYR A 143 3.49 -2.13 3.22
C TYR A 143 2.44 -2.39 4.30
N LEU A 144 1.53 -1.44 4.54
CA LEU A 144 0.39 -1.65 5.43
C LEU A 144 -0.52 -2.78 4.93
N ASN A 145 -0.76 -2.82 3.61
CA ASN A 145 -1.58 -3.86 3.00
C ASN A 145 -0.88 -5.22 3.02
N LEU A 146 0.44 -5.27 2.77
CA LEU A 146 1.25 -6.47 2.94
C LEU A 146 1.21 -6.97 4.39
N TYR A 147 1.42 -6.07 5.35
CA TYR A 147 1.36 -6.41 6.77
C TYR A 147 0.00 -7.01 7.16
N LYS A 148 -1.10 -6.36 6.81
CA LYS A 148 -2.45 -6.87 7.10
C LYS A 148 -2.73 -8.21 6.45
N LYS A 149 -2.21 -8.45 5.25
CA LYS A 149 -2.48 -9.67 4.48
C LYS A 149 -1.69 -10.87 4.98
N PHE A 150 -0.41 -10.68 5.32
CA PHE A 150 0.51 -11.78 5.60
C PHE A 150 0.81 -11.95 7.09
N THR A 151 0.22 -11.13 7.97
CA THR A 151 0.26 -11.35 9.42
C THR A 151 -1.08 -11.87 9.92
N TYR A 152 -1.06 -12.93 10.73
CA TYR A 152 -2.29 -13.58 11.20
C TYR A 152 -2.86 -12.95 12.47
N LYS A 153 -2.06 -12.14 13.16
CA LYS A 153 -2.45 -11.54 14.43
C LYS A 153 -3.01 -10.15 14.20
N ALA A 154 -4.29 -9.96 14.54
CA ALA A 154 -4.89 -8.63 14.53
C ALA A 154 -4.19 -7.71 15.54
N GLN A 155 -3.99 -6.46 15.16
CA GLN A 155 -3.37 -5.42 15.98
C GLN A 155 -4.41 -4.45 16.50
N GLU A 156 -4.16 -3.85 17.67
CA GLU A 156 -5.02 -2.80 18.24
C GLU A 156 -5.01 -1.53 17.39
N SER A 157 -3.89 -1.25 16.73
CA SER A 157 -3.72 -0.13 15.81
C SER A 157 -2.80 -0.53 14.65
N TYR A 158 -3.11 -0.01 13.46
CA TYR A 158 -2.30 -0.19 12.26
C TYR A 158 -1.54 1.09 11.87
N ARG A 159 -1.31 2.00 12.82
CA ARG A 159 -0.42 3.14 12.62
C ARG A 159 1.03 2.65 12.59
N LEU A 160 1.87 3.27 11.76
CA LEU A 160 3.28 2.90 11.62
C LEU A 160 4.02 2.88 12.97
N ASP A 161 3.79 3.88 13.82
CA ASP A 161 4.39 3.94 15.16
C ASP A 161 4.05 2.72 16.03
N HIS A 162 2.77 2.31 16.03
CA HIS A 162 2.33 1.15 16.79
C HIS A 162 2.96 -0.14 16.26
N ILE A 163 2.92 -0.34 14.94
CA ILE A 163 3.46 -1.55 14.32
C ILE A 163 4.99 -1.61 14.46
N ALA A 164 5.69 -0.51 14.28
CA ALA A 164 7.13 -0.43 14.52
C ALA A 164 7.48 -0.77 15.98
N ASN A 165 6.69 -0.30 16.94
CA ASN A 165 6.89 -0.66 18.34
C ASN A 165 6.64 -2.16 18.60
N VAL A 166 5.57 -2.73 18.04
CA VAL A 166 5.24 -4.15 18.21
C VAL A 166 6.29 -5.04 17.57
N GLU A 167 6.69 -4.72 16.35
CA GLU A 167 7.58 -5.58 15.56
C GLU A 167 9.06 -5.32 15.84
N LEU A 168 9.47 -4.05 15.97
CA LEU A 168 10.88 -3.68 16.10
C LEU A 168 11.28 -3.27 17.52
N GLY A 169 10.31 -3.02 18.41
CA GLY A 169 10.55 -2.38 19.71
C GLY A 169 10.97 -0.92 19.57
N GLN A 170 10.73 -0.30 18.41
CA GLN A 170 11.10 1.08 18.11
C GLN A 170 9.84 1.92 17.95
N LYS A 171 9.95 3.20 18.27
CA LYS A 171 8.86 4.17 18.09
C LYS A 171 9.29 5.24 17.11
N LYS A 172 8.32 5.91 16.49
CA LYS A 172 8.55 7.15 15.77
C LYS A 172 9.19 8.21 16.66
N LEU A 173 9.78 9.21 16.04
CA LEU A 173 10.32 10.36 16.76
C LEU A 173 9.18 11.04 17.54
N ASP A 174 9.35 11.20 18.85
CA ASP A 174 8.37 11.91 19.68
C ASP A 174 8.40 13.41 19.34
N HIS A 175 7.23 13.97 19.07
CA HIS A 175 7.02 15.39 18.79
C HIS A 175 5.99 16.01 19.73
N SER A 176 5.74 15.40 20.89
CA SER A 176 4.74 15.84 21.87
C SER A 176 5.05 17.20 22.51
N GLU A 177 6.27 17.73 22.33
CA GLU A 177 6.61 19.08 22.73
C GLU A 177 5.90 20.17 21.91
N PHE A 178 5.38 19.85 20.72
CA PHE A 178 4.63 20.78 19.88
C PHE A 178 3.13 20.62 20.08
N ASN A 179 2.42 21.74 20.28
CA ASN A 179 0.97 21.71 20.55
C ASN A 179 0.14 21.25 19.34
N THR A 180 0.61 21.61 18.13
CA THR A 180 -0.07 21.28 16.87
C THR A 180 0.93 20.74 15.85
N PHE A 181 0.43 20.02 14.85
CA PHE A 181 1.28 19.60 13.72
C PHE A 181 1.83 20.81 12.95
N LYS A 182 1.08 21.92 12.93
CA LYS A 182 1.54 23.19 12.37
C LYS A 182 2.74 23.76 13.15
N ASP A 183 2.70 23.72 14.47
CA ASP A 183 3.83 24.15 15.30
C ASP A 183 5.04 23.26 15.03
N PHE A 184 4.84 21.97 14.83
CA PHE A 184 5.92 21.02 14.56
C PHE A 184 6.71 21.41 13.29
N TYR A 185 6.05 21.61 12.14
CA TYR A 185 6.78 21.96 10.92
C TYR A 185 7.23 23.44 10.86
N THR A 186 6.59 24.37 11.62
CA THR A 186 6.98 25.78 11.61
C THR A 186 8.08 26.12 12.60
N GLN A 187 8.12 25.49 13.76
CA GLN A 187 9.06 25.76 14.84
C GLN A 187 10.14 24.70 14.99
N GLY A 188 9.86 23.47 14.59
CA GLY A 188 10.73 22.30 14.72
C GLY A 188 11.18 21.70 13.38
N TRP A 189 11.43 22.52 12.36
CA TRP A 189 11.73 22.05 10.99
C TRP A 189 12.82 20.98 10.92
N GLN A 190 13.93 21.17 11.65
CA GLN A 190 15.02 20.18 11.72
C GLN A 190 14.48 18.80 12.13
N LYS A 191 13.73 18.77 13.23
CA LYS A 191 13.12 17.54 13.77
C LYS A 191 12.02 16.99 12.87
N PHE A 192 11.31 17.87 12.15
CA PHE A 192 10.29 17.49 11.18
C PHE A 192 10.88 16.75 9.97
N VAL A 193 12.03 17.18 9.48
CA VAL A 193 12.78 16.46 8.43
C VAL A 193 13.28 15.11 8.95
N GLU A 194 13.85 15.06 10.17
CA GLU A 194 14.28 13.81 10.81
C GLU A 194 13.11 12.84 10.99
N TYR A 195 11.92 13.34 11.32
CA TYR A 195 10.71 12.54 11.46
C TYR A 195 10.33 11.83 10.14
N ASN A 196 10.28 12.55 9.02
CA ASN A 196 9.98 11.99 7.70
C ASN A 196 11.06 10.99 7.23
N ILE A 197 12.33 11.25 7.52
CA ILE A 197 13.44 10.32 7.25
C ILE A 197 13.25 9.02 8.04
N ILE A 198 12.90 9.12 9.32
CA ILE A 198 12.66 7.95 10.17
C ILE A 198 11.47 7.12 9.68
N ASP A 199 10.44 7.74 9.11
CA ASP A 199 9.29 7.01 8.61
C ASP A 199 9.65 6.07 7.45
N VAL A 200 10.47 6.50 6.49
CA VAL A 200 10.97 5.60 5.44
C VAL A 200 11.92 4.54 5.99
N GLU A 201 12.77 4.88 6.96
CA GLU A 201 13.65 3.91 7.62
C GLU A 201 12.89 2.84 8.40
N LEU A 202 11.80 3.21 9.08
CA LEU A 202 11.00 2.24 9.83
C LEU A 202 10.36 1.20 8.92
N VAL A 203 9.85 1.60 7.76
CA VAL A 203 9.30 0.66 6.77
C VAL A 203 10.39 -0.26 6.23
N ASP A 204 11.58 0.26 5.95
CA ASP A 204 12.73 -0.52 5.50
C ASP A 204 13.17 -1.54 6.57
N ARG A 205 13.24 -1.14 7.84
CA ARG A 205 13.56 -2.05 8.97
C ARG A 205 12.48 -3.10 9.20
N LEU A 206 11.21 -2.76 8.98
CA LEU A 206 10.12 -3.74 8.99
C LEU A 206 10.32 -4.78 7.88
N GLU A 207 10.67 -4.35 6.68
CA GLU A 207 10.97 -5.27 5.58
C GLU A 207 12.21 -6.13 5.87
N ASP A 208 13.27 -5.55 6.42
CA ASP A 208 14.47 -6.32 6.80
C ASP A 208 14.15 -7.45 7.79
N LYS A 209 13.20 -7.23 8.70
CA LYS A 209 12.74 -8.25 9.66
C LYS A 209 11.73 -9.22 9.09
N MET A 210 10.71 -8.71 8.38
CA MET A 210 9.50 -9.48 8.04
C MET A 210 9.53 -10.07 6.64
N LYS A 211 10.30 -9.49 5.72
CA LYS A 211 10.47 -9.96 4.33
C LYS A 211 9.16 -10.09 3.55
N LEU A 212 8.21 -9.16 3.76
CA LEU A 212 6.89 -9.22 3.14
C LEU A 212 6.90 -8.86 1.66
N ILE A 213 7.75 -7.90 1.26
CA ILE A 213 7.96 -7.57 -0.16
C ILE A 213 8.66 -8.72 -0.87
N GLU A 214 9.69 -9.29 -0.26
CA GLU A 214 10.38 -10.46 -0.80
C GLU A 214 9.40 -11.63 -0.96
N LEU A 215 8.55 -11.89 0.02
CA LEU A 215 7.49 -12.91 -0.06
C LEU A 215 6.53 -12.63 -1.22
N ALA A 216 6.05 -11.40 -1.37
CA ALA A 216 5.14 -11.01 -2.44
C ALA A 216 5.77 -11.24 -3.83
N ILE A 217 7.04 -10.84 -4.00
CA ILE A 217 7.78 -11.03 -5.25
C ILE A 217 7.94 -12.52 -5.58
N VAL A 218 8.34 -13.34 -4.59
CA VAL A 218 8.50 -14.80 -4.79
C VAL A 218 7.17 -15.45 -5.15
N MET A 219 6.10 -15.11 -4.45
CA MET A 219 4.75 -15.62 -4.74
C MET A 219 4.29 -15.26 -6.15
N ALA A 220 4.46 -14.00 -6.56
CA ALA A 220 4.10 -13.53 -7.89
C ALA A 220 4.93 -14.22 -8.98
N TYR A 221 6.23 -14.39 -8.74
CA TYR A 221 7.13 -15.07 -9.67
C TYR A 221 6.75 -16.54 -9.88
N ASP A 222 6.47 -17.28 -8.80
CA ASP A 222 6.01 -18.67 -8.86
C ASP A 222 4.67 -18.82 -9.60
N ALA A 223 3.75 -17.94 -9.31
CA ALA A 223 2.44 -17.90 -9.95
C ALA A 223 2.49 -17.38 -11.40
N LYS A 224 3.60 -16.71 -11.81
CA LYS A 224 3.72 -15.94 -13.05
C LYS A 224 2.64 -14.85 -13.16
N ALA A 225 2.41 -14.17 -12.09
CA ALA A 225 1.49 -13.05 -11.93
C ALA A 225 2.26 -11.73 -11.79
N ASN A 226 1.57 -10.59 -11.87
CA ASN A 226 2.17 -9.30 -11.49
C ASN A 226 2.34 -9.22 -9.98
N TYR A 227 3.30 -8.44 -9.50
CA TYR A 227 3.56 -8.31 -8.06
C TYR A 227 2.34 -7.83 -7.28
N ALA A 228 1.57 -6.89 -7.81
CA ALA A 228 0.33 -6.42 -7.16
C ALA A 228 -0.79 -7.47 -7.12
N ASP A 229 -0.76 -8.49 -7.98
CA ASP A 229 -1.78 -9.54 -7.99
C ASP A 229 -1.78 -10.38 -6.70
N VAL A 230 -0.71 -10.35 -5.92
CA VAL A 230 -0.63 -11.05 -4.62
C VAL A 230 -1.69 -10.59 -3.63
N PHE A 231 -2.21 -9.38 -3.77
CA PHE A 231 -3.31 -8.89 -2.94
C PHE A 231 -4.66 -9.55 -3.27
N SER A 232 -4.80 -10.18 -4.45
CA SER A 232 -6.01 -10.88 -4.89
C SER A 232 -5.83 -12.39 -4.94
N GLN A 233 -6.40 -13.11 -3.97
CA GLN A 233 -6.36 -14.59 -3.97
C GLN A 233 -6.96 -15.18 -5.24
N VAL A 234 -8.07 -14.62 -5.72
CA VAL A 234 -8.74 -15.10 -6.94
C VAL A 234 -7.81 -14.96 -8.15
N ARG A 235 -7.16 -13.81 -8.30
CA ARG A 235 -6.25 -13.58 -9.42
C ARG A 235 -5.02 -14.48 -9.36
N MET A 236 -4.47 -14.71 -8.18
CA MET A 236 -3.36 -15.63 -7.99
C MET A 236 -3.74 -17.06 -8.41
N TRP A 237 -4.88 -17.57 -7.93
CA TRP A 237 -5.37 -18.89 -8.32
C TRP A 237 -5.72 -18.99 -9.80
N ASP A 238 -6.38 -17.99 -10.36
CA ASP A 238 -6.68 -17.95 -11.80
C ASP A 238 -5.38 -18.10 -12.62
N THR A 239 -4.32 -17.38 -12.24
CA THR A 239 -3.03 -17.42 -12.96
C THR A 239 -2.31 -18.76 -12.77
N ILE A 240 -2.29 -19.31 -11.56
CA ILE A 240 -1.69 -20.62 -11.27
C ILE A 240 -2.39 -21.72 -12.09
N ILE A 241 -3.72 -21.75 -12.04
CA ILE A 241 -4.53 -22.74 -12.75
C ILE A 241 -4.35 -22.59 -14.28
N TYR A 242 -4.37 -21.33 -14.77
CA TYR A 242 -4.11 -21.06 -16.19
C TYR A 242 -2.76 -21.63 -16.63
N ASN A 243 -1.69 -21.36 -15.92
CA ASN A 243 -0.33 -21.83 -16.26
C ASN A 243 -0.23 -23.36 -16.17
N TYR A 244 -0.93 -23.98 -15.20
CA TYR A 244 -1.00 -25.43 -15.06
C TYR A 244 -1.70 -26.09 -16.26
N LEU A 245 -2.86 -25.58 -16.66
CA LEU A 245 -3.64 -26.09 -17.79
C LEU A 245 -2.96 -25.82 -19.13
N LYS A 246 -2.37 -24.63 -19.31
CA LYS A 246 -1.60 -24.27 -20.50
C LYS A 246 -0.47 -25.27 -20.79
N LYS A 247 0.27 -25.71 -19.75
CA LYS A 247 1.32 -26.75 -19.90
C LYS A 247 0.79 -28.10 -20.39
N ARG A 248 -0.52 -28.34 -20.25
CA ARG A 248 -1.21 -29.55 -20.69
C ARG A 248 -1.99 -29.39 -22.00
N ASN A 249 -1.83 -28.23 -22.66
CA ASN A 249 -2.58 -27.86 -23.87
C ASN A 249 -4.11 -27.84 -23.63
N ILE A 250 -4.56 -27.54 -22.42
CA ILE A 250 -5.98 -27.41 -22.07
C ILE A 250 -6.32 -25.93 -22.10
N VAL A 251 -7.33 -25.57 -22.90
CA VAL A 251 -7.84 -24.21 -23.02
C VAL A 251 -8.93 -23.98 -21.96
N ILE A 252 -8.80 -22.91 -21.18
CA ILE A 252 -9.84 -22.49 -20.27
C ILE A 252 -10.93 -21.78 -21.08
N PRO A 253 -12.22 -22.14 -20.92
CA PRO A 253 -13.30 -21.43 -21.59
C PRO A 253 -13.37 -19.97 -21.10
N PRO A 254 -13.80 -19.04 -21.96
CA PRO A 254 -13.98 -17.66 -21.56
C PRO A 254 -15.01 -17.55 -20.43
N LYS A 255 -14.78 -16.62 -19.49
CA LYS A 255 -15.76 -16.32 -18.45
C LYS A 255 -16.98 -15.69 -19.10
N GLU A 256 -18.11 -16.40 -19.09
CA GLU A 256 -19.39 -15.82 -19.43
C GLU A 256 -19.86 -14.91 -18.29
N ARG A 257 -20.19 -13.67 -18.62
CA ARG A 257 -20.89 -12.78 -17.68
C ARG A 257 -22.35 -13.23 -17.63
N SER A 258 -22.70 -14.05 -16.66
CA SER A 258 -24.09 -14.29 -16.33
C SER A 258 -24.55 -13.22 -15.33
N ASP A 259 -25.59 -12.49 -15.68
CA ASP A 259 -26.31 -11.69 -14.70
C ASP A 259 -26.95 -12.66 -13.71
N LYS A 260 -26.53 -12.60 -12.45
CA LYS A 260 -27.14 -13.40 -11.39
C LYS A 260 -28.56 -12.89 -11.17
N THR A 261 -29.52 -13.55 -11.79
CA THR A 261 -30.95 -13.24 -11.65
C THR A 261 -31.54 -13.81 -10.36
N GLU A 262 -30.90 -14.83 -9.79
CA GLU A 262 -31.38 -15.50 -8.58
C GLU A 262 -30.36 -15.40 -7.43
N LYS A 263 -30.87 -15.14 -6.23
CA LYS A 263 -30.09 -15.21 -4.99
C LYS A 263 -30.28 -16.57 -4.38
N TYR A 264 -29.20 -17.31 -4.20
CA TYR A 264 -29.25 -18.53 -3.39
C TYR A 264 -29.46 -18.18 -1.92
N ALA A 265 -30.27 -18.95 -1.21
CA ALA A 265 -30.38 -18.86 0.23
C ALA A 265 -29.02 -19.18 0.85
N GLY A 266 -28.51 -18.29 1.67
CA GLY A 266 -27.27 -18.51 2.43
C GLY A 266 -27.46 -19.56 3.53
N ALA A 267 -26.38 -19.84 4.26
CA ALA A 267 -26.45 -20.69 5.45
C ALA A 267 -27.41 -20.10 6.49
N TYR A 268 -28.07 -20.95 7.23
CA TYR A 268 -28.91 -20.54 8.35
C TYR A 268 -28.06 -19.85 9.42
N VAL A 269 -28.42 -18.63 9.74
CA VAL A 269 -27.81 -17.84 10.84
C VAL A 269 -28.91 -17.59 11.86
N LYS A 270 -28.72 -18.12 13.06
CA LYS A 270 -29.64 -17.85 14.16
C LYS A 270 -29.39 -16.45 14.71
N GLU A 271 -30.45 -15.65 14.81
CA GLU A 271 -30.38 -14.33 15.46
C GLU A 271 -29.88 -14.48 16.89
N PRO A 272 -28.89 -13.68 17.32
CA PRO A 272 -28.40 -13.72 18.69
C PRO A 272 -29.46 -13.18 19.66
N ILE A 273 -29.58 -13.83 20.79
CA ILE A 273 -30.41 -13.33 21.89
C ILE A 273 -29.45 -12.54 22.79
N PRO A 274 -29.52 -11.19 22.85
CA PRO A 274 -28.64 -10.40 23.68
C PRO A 274 -28.84 -10.75 25.17
N GLY A 275 -27.72 -10.95 25.88
CA GLY A 275 -27.77 -11.28 27.30
C GLY A 275 -26.38 -11.63 27.85
N LYS A 276 -26.34 -11.82 29.17
CA LYS A 276 -25.15 -12.38 29.85
C LYS A 276 -25.37 -13.88 30.01
N TYR A 277 -24.44 -14.67 29.51
CA TYR A 277 -24.48 -16.12 29.56
C TYR A 277 -23.28 -16.64 30.33
N ASP A 278 -23.52 -17.59 31.24
CA ASP A 278 -22.46 -18.32 31.93
C ASP A 278 -22.21 -19.66 31.18
N TRP A 279 -20.99 -20.17 31.26
CA TRP A 279 -20.60 -21.46 30.66
C TRP A 279 -20.81 -21.54 29.14
N VAL A 280 -20.37 -20.51 28.42
CA VAL A 280 -20.45 -20.49 26.95
C VAL A 280 -19.37 -21.40 26.36
N VAL A 281 -19.78 -22.33 25.50
CA VAL A 281 -18.87 -23.19 24.72
C VAL A 281 -19.06 -22.86 23.24
N SER A 282 -17.97 -22.59 22.55
CA SER A 282 -17.96 -22.35 21.11
C SER A 282 -17.33 -23.55 20.39
N PHE A 283 -18.00 -24.05 19.37
CA PHE A 283 -17.49 -25.09 18.49
C PHE A 283 -17.36 -24.55 17.07
N ASP A 284 -16.27 -24.90 16.41
CA ASP A 284 -16.06 -24.62 14.99
C ASP A 284 -15.71 -25.91 14.25
N LEU A 285 -16.30 -26.10 13.07
CA LEU A 285 -16.02 -27.25 12.21
C LEU A 285 -14.89 -26.89 11.24
N ASN A 286 -13.72 -27.43 11.50
CA ASN A 286 -12.55 -27.17 10.68
C ASN A 286 -12.80 -27.52 9.21
N SER A 287 -12.62 -26.53 8.32
CA SER A 287 -12.74 -26.71 6.86
C SER A 287 -14.06 -27.39 6.43
N LEU A 288 -15.21 -26.98 7.00
CA LEU A 288 -16.51 -27.63 6.78
C LEU A 288 -16.81 -27.84 5.28
N TYR A 289 -16.74 -26.81 4.45
CA TYR A 289 -17.07 -26.93 3.03
C TYR A 289 -16.11 -27.85 2.27
N PRO A 290 -14.79 -27.76 2.40
CA PRO A 290 -13.89 -28.74 1.79
C PRO A 290 -14.18 -30.18 2.19
N HIS A 291 -14.48 -30.45 3.46
CA HIS A 291 -14.81 -31.80 3.92
C HIS A 291 -16.14 -32.32 3.36
N LEU A 292 -17.16 -31.47 3.25
CA LEU A 292 -18.43 -31.84 2.60
C LEU A 292 -18.24 -32.12 1.11
N ILE A 293 -17.44 -31.31 0.41
CA ILE A 293 -17.10 -31.53 -1.00
C ILE A 293 -16.43 -32.89 -1.19
N MET A 294 -15.46 -33.24 -0.33
CA MET A 294 -14.79 -34.54 -0.37
C MET A 294 -15.74 -35.69 0.00
N GLN A 295 -16.52 -35.52 1.06
CA GLN A 295 -17.41 -36.57 1.57
C GLN A 295 -18.50 -36.95 0.56
N TYR A 296 -19.07 -35.95 -0.10
CA TYR A 296 -20.18 -36.14 -1.04
C TYR A 296 -19.74 -36.14 -2.50
N ASN A 297 -18.44 -36.07 -2.76
CA ASN A 297 -17.86 -36.01 -4.11
C ASN A 297 -18.51 -34.91 -4.98
N ILE A 298 -18.67 -33.71 -4.43
CA ILE A 298 -19.33 -32.59 -5.13
C ILE A 298 -18.36 -32.01 -6.14
N SER A 299 -18.70 -32.12 -7.43
CA SER A 299 -17.93 -31.53 -8.53
C SER A 299 -18.86 -31.23 -9.71
N PRO A 300 -18.43 -30.40 -10.68
CA PRO A 300 -19.20 -30.19 -11.91
C PRO A 300 -19.53 -31.49 -12.65
N GLU A 301 -18.62 -32.49 -12.60
CA GLU A 301 -18.80 -33.79 -13.27
C GLU A 301 -19.79 -34.69 -12.54
N THR A 302 -20.09 -34.44 -11.29
CA THR A 302 -21.06 -35.20 -10.49
C THR A 302 -22.45 -34.56 -10.44
N LEU A 303 -22.61 -33.38 -11.09
CA LEU A 303 -23.91 -32.74 -11.22
C LEU A 303 -24.83 -33.59 -12.11
N VAL A 304 -25.97 -33.96 -11.58
CA VAL A 304 -27.03 -34.64 -12.35
C VAL A 304 -28.22 -33.68 -12.48
N ASP A 305 -28.87 -33.73 -13.63
CA ASP A 305 -30.11 -32.98 -13.82
C ASP A 305 -31.18 -33.56 -12.88
N ALA A 306 -31.90 -32.70 -12.15
CA ALA A 306 -32.92 -33.07 -11.18
C ALA A 306 -34.24 -33.37 -11.83
#